data_78bdfac9ef8a017615ccde788bac9767
#
_entry.id   78bdfac9ef8a017615ccde788bac9767
#
_cell.length_a   1.000
_cell.length_b   1.000
_cell.length_c   1.000
_cell.angle_alpha   90.00
_cell.angle_beta   90.00
_cell.angle_gamma   90.00
#
_symmetry.space_group_name_H-M   'P 1'
#
loop_
_entity.id
_entity.type
_entity.pdbx_description
1 polymer ?
#
loop_
_entity_poly.entity_id
_entity_poly.type
_entity_poly.pdbx_seq_one_letter_code
_entity_poly.pdbx_strand_id
1 'polypeptide(L)'
;MVAIGSSSISRRQVLERYKHVRDDHLRYMQKWGLIRATPAHGESLYGFADLAVIRDADAQLGEGASFRAVLRTLLASRAGQLAFDFRIEAQPAKVLQLRRPEPPPMAALMERAAISVDSSAEQYFMAASILDDGDPANVDEASTAYRRALELDPYMVPAIINLANIHYARDEIAEAQALYERAIALDAEVFEAHFNLGNILHDLGRYTGALAAYRDALQLNPAYADAHFYMAVTLEKSGRSQEARQHWRAYQRLAPNGEWVNLAKEFSE
;
A
#
# COMPACT_ATOMS: atom_id res chain seq x y z
N MET A 1 -17.99 -32.27 16.26
CA MET A 1 -17.78 -32.32 14.81
C MET A 1 -19.04 -31.75 14.15
N VAL A 2 -19.12 -30.44 13.98
CA VAL A 2 -20.24 -29.76 13.32
C VAL A 2 -19.70 -29.30 11.97
N ALA A 3 -20.17 -29.93 10.91
CA ALA A 3 -19.87 -29.54 9.54
C ALA A 3 -20.59 -28.22 9.27
N ILE A 4 -19.88 -27.12 9.28
CA ILE A 4 -20.34 -25.85 8.74
C ILE A 4 -20.19 -25.97 7.23
N GLY A 5 -21.28 -26.34 6.55
CA GLY A 5 -21.42 -26.21 5.11
C GLY A 5 -21.45 -24.74 4.75
N SER A 6 -20.30 -24.07 4.68
CA SER A 6 -20.20 -22.72 4.19
C SER A 6 -20.31 -22.75 2.68
N SER A 7 -21.42 -22.24 2.15
CA SER A 7 -21.63 -21.96 0.72
C SER A 7 -20.78 -20.75 0.28
N SER A 8 -19.47 -20.87 0.43
CA SER A 8 -18.50 -19.90 -0.10
C SER A 8 -18.02 -20.39 -1.47
N ILE A 9 -17.86 -19.46 -2.41
CA ILE A 9 -17.37 -19.78 -3.76
C ILE A 9 -16.05 -19.03 -4.01
N SER A 10 -15.20 -19.66 -4.83
CA SER A 10 -13.89 -19.09 -5.15
C SER A 10 -14.00 -17.89 -6.09
N ARG A 11 -12.95 -17.05 -6.10
CA ARG A 11 -12.83 -15.89 -7.00
C ARG A 11 -13.07 -16.29 -8.45
N ARG A 12 -12.52 -17.41 -8.89
CA ARG A 12 -12.72 -17.93 -10.23
C ARG A 12 -14.20 -18.22 -10.52
N GLN A 13 -14.87 -18.91 -9.60
CA GLN A 13 -16.30 -19.24 -9.73
C GLN A 13 -17.17 -17.97 -9.72
N VAL A 14 -16.78 -16.93 -8.96
CA VAL A 14 -17.46 -15.63 -8.99
C VAL A 14 -17.41 -15.03 -10.39
N LEU A 15 -16.21 -14.94 -11.00
CA LEU A 15 -16.02 -14.37 -12.35
C LEU A 15 -16.67 -15.21 -13.46
N GLU A 16 -16.77 -16.51 -13.26
CA GLU A 16 -17.52 -17.39 -14.19
C GLU A 16 -19.04 -17.16 -14.11
N ARG A 17 -19.56 -16.83 -12.92
CA ARG A 17 -21.00 -16.67 -12.66
C ARG A 17 -21.51 -15.26 -12.96
N TYR A 18 -20.75 -14.23 -12.59
CA TYR A 18 -21.10 -12.81 -12.70
C TYR A 18 -20.30 -12.16 -13.84
N LYS A 19 -20.95 -12.04 -15.02
CA LYS A 19 -20.25 -11.75 -16.28
C LYS A 19 -19.88 -10.28 -16.48
N HIS A 20 -20.56 -9.38 -15.78
CA HIS A 20 -20.33 -7.93 -15.87
C HIS A 20 -19.32 -7.44 -14.82
N VAL A 21 -19.12 -8.23 -13.75
CA VAL A 21 -18.10 -7.95 -12.74
C VAL A 21 -16.75 -8.46 -13.21
N ARG A 22 -15.75 -7.57 -13.24
CA ARG A 22 -14.36 -7.89 -13.56
C ARG A 22 -13.57 -8.17 -12.30
N ASP A 23 -12.38 -8.72 -12.47
CA ASP A 23 -11.46 -9.03 -11.40
C ASP A 23 -10.99 -7.78 -10.62
N ASP A 24 -10.72 -6.68 -11.34
CA ASP A 24 -10.38 -5.39 -10.75
C ASP A 24 -11.53 -4.79 -9.93
N HIS A 25 -12.79 -4.97 -10.38
CA HIS A 25 -13.97 -4.58 -9.61
C HIS A 25 -14.04 -5.31 -8.25
N LEU A 26 -13.80 -6.64 -8.22
CA LEU A 26 -13.80 -7.42 -6.98
C LEU A 26 -12.72 -6.90 -6.01
N ARG A 27 -11.49 -6.72 -6.50
CA ARG A 27 -10.38 -6.19 -5.70
C ARG A 27 -10.67 -4.79 -5.18
N TYR A 28 -11.28 -3.94 -6.00
CA TYR A 28 -11.62 -2.59 -5.60
C TYR A 28 -12.77 -2.57 -4.57
N MET A 29 -13.79 -3.41 -4.75
CA MET A 29 -14.85 -3.56 -3.74
C MET A 29 -14.30 -4.09 -2.39
N GLN A 30 -13.27 -4.96 -2.40
CA GLN A 30 -12.56 -5.36 -1.19
C GLN A 30 -11.85 -4.18 -0.54
N LYS A 31 -11.09 -3.38 -1.31
CA LYS A 31 -10.44 -2.16 -0.81
C LYS A 31 -11.42 -1.15 -0.21
N TRP A 32 -12.66 -1.14 -0.67
CA TRP A 32 -13.73 -0.32 -0.11
C TRP A 32 -14.49 -1.00 1.03
N GLY A 33 -14.08 -2.18 1.45
CA GLY A 33 -14.73 -2.93 2.53
C GLY A 33 -16.16 -3.38 2.20
N LEU A 34 -16.56 -3.32 0.92
CA LEU A 34 -17.89 -3.74 0.45
C LEU A 34 -18.04 -5.26 0.45
N ILE A 35 -16.98 -5.99 0.22
CA ILE A 35 -16.88 -7.45 0.27
C ILE A 35 -15.61 -7.86 1.02
N ARG A 36 -15.63 -9.05 1.62
CA ARG A 36 -14.46 -9.61 2.33
C ARG A 36 -14.14 -10.98 1.76
N ALA A 37 -12.93 -11.15 1.24
CA ALA A 37 -12.45 -12.47 0.86
C ALA A 37 -11.78 -13.15 2.05
N THR A 38 -12.11 -14.43 2.24
CA THR A 38 -11.42 -15.28 3.21
C THR A 38 -10.38 -16.10 2.47
N PRO A 39 -9.09 -15.99 2.80
CA PRO A 39 -8.06 -16.80 2.18
C PRO A 39 -8.21 -18.27 2.61
N ALA A 40 -8.26 -19.19 1.63
CA ALA A 40 -8.28 -20.62 1.89
C ALA A 40 -7.57 -21.37 0.75
N HIS A 41 -6.58 -22.19 1.10
CA HIS A 41 -5.83 -23.03 0.14
C HIS A 41 -5.23 -22.27 -1.06
N GLY A 42 -4.76 -21.04 -0.85
CA GLY A 42 -4.19 -20.19 -1.91
C GLY A 42 -5.22 -19.50 -2.80
N GLU A 43 -6.51 -19.62 -2.51
CA GLU A 43 -7.60 -18.93 -3.21
C GLU A 43 -8.39 -18.00 -2.28
N SER A 44 -8.99 -16.97 -2.86
CA SER A 44 -9.92 -16.09 -2.16
C SER A 44 -11.34 -16.64 -2.25
N LEU A 45 -11.98 -16.89 -1.10
CA LEU A 45 -13.36 -17.35 -1.00
C LEU A 45 -14.29 -16.23 -0.56
N TYR A 46 -15.46 -16.11 -1.18
CA TYR A 46 -16.51 -15.15 -0.87
C TYR A 46 -17.69 -15.83 -0.21
N GLY A 47 -18.16 -15.30 0.91
CA GLY A 47 -19.31 -15.78 1.65
C GLY A 47 -20.65 -15.29 1.08
N PHE A 48 -21.77 -15.78 1.63
CA PHE A 48 -23.11 -15.47 1.16
C PHE A 48 -23.41 -13.95 1.14
N ALA A 49 -22.97 -13.22 2.16
CA ALA A 49 -23.17 -11.75 2.24
C ALA A 49 -22.41 -11.02 1.12
N ASP A 50 -21.19 -11.46 0.81
CA ASP A 50 -20.38 -10.90 -0.26
C ASP A 50 -20.98 -11.17 -1.63
N LEU A 51 -21.50 -12.38 -1.82
CA LEU A 51 -22.16 -12.79 -3.07
C LEU A 51 -23.44 -11.96 -3.35
N ALA A 52 -24.15 -11.53 -2.32
CA ALA A 52 -25.29 -10.63 -2.49
C ALA A 52 -24.84 -9.29 -3.07
N VAL A 53 -23.77 -8.69 -2.52
CA VAL A 53 -23.19 -7.41 -2.99
C VAL A 53 -22.66 -7.55 -4.42
N ILE A 54 -21.96 -8.66 -4.71
CA ILE A 54 -21.40 -8.92 -6.04
C ILE A 54 -22.52 -9.08 -7.07
N ARG A 55 -23.60 -9.79 -6.73
CA ARG A 55 -24.78 -9.95 -7.59
C ARG A 55 -25.44 -8.61 -7.90
N ASP A 56 -25.61 -7.77 -6.89
CA ASP A 56 -26.25 -6.46 -7.05
C ASP A 56 -25.36 -5.54 -7.91
N ALA A 57 -24.03 -5.63 -7.77
CA ALA A 57 -23.09 -4.96 -8.64
C ALA A 57 -23.18 -5.46 -10.09
N ASP A 58 -23.21 -6.77 -10.30
CA ASP A 58 -23.30 -7.39 -11.63
C ASP A 58 -24.59 -6.98 -12.36
N ALA A 59 -25.72 -6.94 -11.65
CA ALA A 59 -27.01 -6.51 -12.21
C ALA A 59 -26.95 -5.05 -12.70
N GLN A 60 -26.47 -4.13 -11.87
CA GLN A 60 -26.35 -2.70 -12.24
C GLN A 60 -25.37 -2.48 -13.39
N LEU A 61 -24.24 -3.20 -13.42
CA LEU A 61 -23.30 -3.16 -14.53
C LEU A 61 -23.92 -3.71 -15.82
N GLY A 62 -24.73 -4.77 -15.73
CA GLY A 62 -25.45 -5.35 -16.85
C GLY A 62 -26.52 -4.42 -17.43
N GLU A 63 -27.08 -3.52 -16.62
CA GLU A 63 -27.98 -2.44 -17.03
C GLU A 63 -27.24 -1.24 -17.64
N GLY A 64 -25.91 -1.29 -17.75
CA GLY A 64 -25.07 -0.24 -18.34
C GLY A 64 -24.64 0.85 -17.38
N ALA A 65 -24.82 0.67 -16.07
CA ALA A 65 -24.28 1.60 -15.09
C ALA A 65 -22.74 1.56 -15.07
N SER A 66 -22.09 2.71 -14.89
CA SER A 66 -20.65 2.74 -14.66
C SER A 66 -20.31 2.15 -13.29
N PHE A 67 -19.17 1.49 -13.16
CA PHE A 67 -18.76 0.90 -11.87
C PHE A 67 -18.68 1.94 -10.75
N ARG A 68 -18.31 3.18 -11.07
CA ARG A 68 -18.35 4.31 -10.15
C ARG A 68 -19.76 4.62 -9.63
N ALA A 69 -20.78 4.53 -10.46
CA ALA A 69 -22.18 4.71 -10.06
C ALA A 69 -22.63 3.55 -9.15
N VAL A 70 -22.26 2.33 -9.52
CA VAL A 70 -22.52 1.12 -8.72
C VAL A 70 -21.92 1.25 -7.32
N LEU A 71 -20.65 1.65 -7.22
CA LEU A 71 -19.99 1.88 -5.92
C LEU A 71 -20.73 2.90 -5.05
N ARG A 72 -21.16 4.04 -5.63
CA ARG A 72 -21.93 5.04 -4.87
C ARG A 72 -23.23 4.47 -4.33
N THR A 73 -23.94 3.69 -5.13
CA THR A 73 -25.20 3.06 -4.71
C THR A 73 -24.95 2.05 -3.59
N LEU A 74 -23.93 1.20 -3.72
CA LEU A 74 -23.58 0.21 -2.71
C LEU A 74 -23.10 0.86 -1.40
N LEU A 75 -22.33 1.94 -1.48
CA LEU A 75 -21.90 2.69 -0.31
C LEU A 75 -23.07 3.40 0.37
N ALA A 76 -23.96 4.02 -0.38
CA ALA A 76 -25.14 4.71 0.16
C ALA A 76 -26.09 3.73 0.88
N SER A 77 -26.28 2.51 0.36
CA SER A 77 -27.09 1.48 0.99
C SER A 77 -26.50 0.96 2.31
N ARG A 78 -25.20 1.10 2.51
CA ARG A 78 -24.49 0.70 3.73
C ARG A 78 -24.24 1.82 4.74
N ALA A 79 -24.55 3.06 4.44
CA ALA A 79 -24.26 4.23 5.29
C ALA A 79 -24.77 4.15 6.74
N GLY A 80 -25.59 3.16 7.09
CA GLY A 80 -26.03 2.86 8.45
C GLY A 80 -25.32 1.69 9.15
N GLN A 81 -24.43 0.95 8.49
CA GLN A 81 -23.85 -0.31 9.02
C GLN A 81 -22.33 -0.43 8.96
N LEU A 82 -21.62 0.61 8.54
CA LEU A 82 -20.18 0.52 8.32
C LEU A 82 -19.39 0.81 9.61
N ALA A 83 -19.01 -0.26 10.31
CA ALA A 83 -17.72 -0.28 10.98
C ALA A 83 -16.68 -0.54 9.88
N PHE A 84 -15.95 0.48 9.47
CA PHE A 84 -15.03 0.43 8.35
C PHE A 84 -13.72 -0.21 8.75
N ASP A 85 -13.43 -1.36 8.17
CA ASP A 85 -12.07 -1.88 8.09
C ASP A 85 -11.43 -1.25 6.84
N PHE A 86 -10.74 -0.11 7.03
CA PHE A 86 -10.26 0.76 5.94
C PHE A 86 -8.84 0.42 5.46
N ARG A 87 -8.35 -0.76 5.78
CA ARG A 87 -6.98 -1.10 5.42
C ARG A 87 -6.82 -1.15 3.91
N ILE A 88 -5.99 -0.26 3.40
CA ILE A 88 -5.40 -0.41 2.09
C ILE A 88 -4.31 -1.48 2.27
N GLU A 89 -4.39 -2.56 1.52
CA GLU A 89 -3.25 -3.47 1.33
C GLU A 89 -2.24 -2.78 0.41
N ALA A 90 -1.75 -1.61 0.83
CA ALA A 90 -0.69 -0.90 0.14
C ALA A 90 0.62 -1.63 0.42
N GLN A 91 1.33 -2.02 -0.63
CA GLN A 91 2.72 -2.41 -0.44
C GLN A 91 3.52 -1.15 -0.11
N PRO A 92 4.18 -1.09 1.06
CA PRO A 92 4.97 0.08 1.41
C PRO A 92 6.18 0.21 0.48
N ALA A 93 6.48 1.46 0.10
CA ALA A 93 7.66 1.75 -0.70
C ALA A 93 8.93 1.40 0.09
N LYS A 94 9.82 0.61 -0.51
CA LYS A 94 11.11 0.22 0.09
C LYS A 94 12.24 1.09 -0.44
N VAL A 95 13.18 1.43 0.42
CA VAL A 95 14.44 2.05 0.01
C VAL A 95 15.45 0.94 -0.27
N LEU A 96 15.72 0.69 -1.55
CA LEU A 96 16.60 -0.39 -1.99
C LEU A 96 18.06 0.03 -2.14
N GLN A 97 18.34 1.34 -2.23
CA GLN A 97 19.69 1.86 -2.45
C GLN A 97 20.01 2.94 -1.44
N LEU A 98 21.20 2.84 -0.84
CA LEU A 98 21.79 3.95 -0.12
C LEU A 98 22.11 5.05 -1.14
N ARG A 99 21.53 6.25 -0.99
CA ARG A 99 22.10 7.43 -1.65
C ARG A 99 23.52 7.58 -1.12
N ARG A 100 24.52 7.27 -1.96
CA ARG A 100 25.88 7.60 -1.62
C ARG A 100 26.00 9.11 -1.63
N PRO A 101 26.33 9.76 -0.51
CA PRO A 101 26.85 11.11 -0.56
C PRO A 101 28.07 11.10 -1.50
N GLU A 102 28.36 12.20 -2.16
CA GLU A 102 29.59 12.30 -2.96
C GLU A 102 30.77 11.75 -2.17
N PRO A 103 31.65 10.93 -2.79
CA PRO A 103 32.74 10.30 -2.07
C PRO A 103 33.55 11.38 -1.37
N PRO A 104 33.81 11.27 -0.07
CA PRO A 104 34.63 12.23 0.65
C PRO A 104 36.01 12.28 0.00
N PRO A 105 36.71 13.42 0.05
CA PRO A 105 38.04 13.57 -0.52
C PRO A 105 38.98 12.46 -0.02
N MET A 106 39.86 11.99 -0.89
CA MET A 106 40.72 10.79 -0.71
C MET A 106 41.42 10.73 0.66
N ALA A 107 41.74 11.88 1.26
CA ALA A 107 42.35 11.98 2.60
C ALA A 107 41.40 11.43 3.70
N ALA A 108 40.09 11.67 3.62
CA ALA A 108 39.12 11.19 4.58
C ALA A 108 38.84 9.68 4.42
N LEU A 109 39.05 9.11 3.21
CA LEU A 109 38.98 7.68 2.97
C LEU A 109 40.13 6.90 3.60
N MET A 110 41.35 7.49 3.65
CA MET A 110 42.50 6.87 4.27
C MET A 110 42.43 6.86 5.82
N GLU A 111 41.79 7.85 6.40
CA GLU A 111 41.56 7.91 7.86
C GLU A 111 40.45 6.89 8.29
N ARG A 112 39.45 6.66 7.47
CA ARG A 112 38.42 5.64 7.70
C ARG A 112 38.91 4.18 7.47
N ALA A 113 39.88 3.97 6.61
CA ALA A 113 40.48 2.64 6.37
C ALA A 113 41.29 2.11 7.57
N ALA A 114 41.63 2.98 8.54
CA ALA A 114 42.32 2.59 9.76
C ALA A 114 41.40 2.09 10.88
N ILE A 115 40.03 2.23 10.72
CA ILE A 115 39.05 1.73 11.68
C ILE A 115 38.40 0.46 11.10
N SER A 116 39.00 -0.64 11.44
CA SER A 116 38.71 -1.95 10.87
C SER A 116 37.75 -2.81 11.65
N VAL A 117 37.28 -3.86 10.99
CA VAL A 117 36.89 -5.18 11.54
C VAL A 117 35.57 -5.28 12.30
N ASP A 118 34.72 -4.27 12.34
CA ASP A 118 33.34 -4.49 12.74
C ASP A 118 32.40 -4.34 11.52
N SER A 119 31.46 -5.25 11.42
CA SER A 119 30.42 -5.21 10.41
C SER A 119 29.79 -3.83 10.42
N SER A 120 29.98 -3.06 9.34
CA SER A 120 29.48 -1.69 9.28
C SER A 120 27.95 -1.69 9.30
N ALA A 121 27.33 -0.58 9.70
CA ALA A 121 25.89 -0.40 9.62
C ALA A 121 25.37 -0.71 8.20
N GLU A 122 26.14 -0.36 7.17
CA GLU A 122 25.84 -0.64 5.75
C GLU A 122 25.81 -2.14 5.45
N GLN A 123 26.69 -2.95 6.05
CA GLN A 123 26.68 -4.42 5.86
C GLN A 123 25.42 -5.05 6.45
N TYR A 124 25.00 -4.62 7.64
CA TYR A 124 23.74 -5.07 8.23
C TYR A 124 22.53 -4.60 7.43
N PHE A 125 22.53 -3.39 6.91
CA PHE A 125 21.49 -2.91 6.00
C PHE A 125 21.41 -3.75 4.72
N MET A 126 22.54 -4.05 4.09
CA MET A 126 22.58 -4.87 2.89
C MET A 126 22.10 -6.30 3.16
N ALA A 127 22.52 -6.90 4.26
CA ALA A 127 22.03 -8.23 4.67
C ALA A 127 20.53 -8.21 4.93
N ALA A 128 20.02 -7.19 5.64
CA ALA A 128 18.59 -7.02 5.87
C ALA A 128 17.80 -6.87 4.56
N SER A 129 18.31 -6.08 3.62
CA SER A 129 17.66 -5.86 2.32
C SER A 129 17.56 -7.12 1.46
N ILE A 130 18.51 -8.05 1.60
CA ILE A 130 18.46 -9.35 0.92
C ILE A 130 17.42 -10.26 1.59
N LEU A 131 17.36 -10.27 2.92
CA LEU A 131 16.40 -11.07 3.69
C LEU A 131 14.96 -10.54 3.57
N ASP A 132 14.79 -9.24 3.33
CA ASP A 132 13.50 -8.59 3.14
C ASP A 132 12.98 -8.78 1.70
N ASP A 133 12.92 -10.03 1.27
CA ASP A 133 12.53 -10.49 -0.07
C ASP A 133 11.01 -10.72 -0.21
N GLY A 134 10.25 -10.58 0.89
CA GLY A 134 8.81 -10.84 0.96
C GLY A 134 8.45 -12.23 1.46
N ASP A 135 9.43 -13.11 1.74
CA ASP A 135 9.18 -14.37 2.40
C ASP A 135 8.92 -14.14 3.91
N PRO A 136 7.75 -14.54 4.44
CA PRO A 136 7.44 -14.41 5.86
C PRO A 136 8.46 -15.08 6.80
N ALA A 137 9.16 -16.13 6.32
CA ALA A 137 10.17 -16.82 7.10
C ALA A 137 11.40 -15.94 7.39
N ASN A 138 11.71 -14.98 6.52
CA ASN A 138 12.90 -14.14 6.61
C ASN A 138 12.65 -12.81 7.34
N VAL A 139 11.39 -12.44 7.58
CA VAL A 139 11.00 -11.11 8.10
C VAL A 139 11.60 -10.82 9.49
N ASP A 140 11.70 -11.83 10.38
CA ASP A 140 12.27 -11.65 11.71
C ASP A 140 13.78 -11.40 11.65
N GLU A 141 14.48 -12.11 10.78
CA GLU A 141 15.92 -11.92 10.56
C GLU A 141 16.20 -10.57 9.91
N ALA A 142 15.40 -10.17 8.89
CA ALA A 142 15.51 -8.86 8.27
C ALA A 142 15.29 -7.73 9.28
N SER A 143 14.26 -7.84 10.12
CA SER A 143 13.98 -6.86 11.19
C SER A 143 15.15 -6.75 12.17
N THR A 144 15.73 -7.88 12.57
CA THR A 144 16.88 -7.91 13.48
C THR A 144 18.10 -7.24 12.84
N ALA A 145 18.36 -7.52 11.57
CA ALA A 145 19.48 -6.94 10.85
C ALA A 145 19.31 -5.41 10.65
N TYR A 146 18.10 -4.92 10.32
CA TYR A 146 17.83 -3.46 10.28
C TYR A 146 18.03 -2.81 11.65
N ARG A 147 17.57 -3.42 12.74
CA ARG A 147 17.82 -2.90 14.09
C ARG A 147 19.32 -2.83 14.40
N ARG A 148 20.07 -3.85 14.00
CA ARG A 148 21.52 -3.86 14.21
C ARG A 148 22.23 -2.76 13.41
N ALA A 149 21.78 -2.52 12.17
CA ALA A 149 22.25 -1.38 11.39
C ALA A 149 22.01 -0.04 12.14
N LEU A 150 20.82 0.12 12.73
CA LEU A 150 20.41 1.32 13.45
C LEU A 150 21.08 1.48 14.85
N GLU A 151 21.53 0.40 15.46
CA GLU A 151 22.38 0.46 16.67
C GLU A 151 23.76 1.06 16.35
N LEU A 152 24.30 0.78 15.16
CA LEU A 152 25.59 1.28 14.70
C LEU A 152 25.48 2.68 14.08
N ASP A 153 24.43 2.92 13.29
CA ASP A 153 24.12 4.22 12.71
C ASP A 153 22.62 4.56 12.92
N PRO A 154 22.31 5.29 14.02
CA PRO A 154 20.94 5.69 14.33
C PRO A 154 20.29 6.64 13.31
N TYR A 155 21.07 7.20 12.39
CA TYR A 155 20.61 8.17 11.38
C TYR A 155 20.46 7.55 9.98
N MET A 156 20.62 6.25 9.85
CA MET A 156 20.47 5.55 8.58
C MET A 156 18.98 5.51 8.14
N VAL A 157 18.55 6.57 7.45
CA VAL A 157 17.16 6.75 7.01
C VAL A 157 16.61 5.56 6.23
N PRO A 158 17.34 4.93 5.29
CA PRO A 158 16.84 3.74 4.58
C PRO A 158 16.50 2.56 5.52
N ALA A 159 17.33 2.34 6.55
CA ALA A 159 17.06 1.27 7.52
C ALA A 159 15.83 1.59 8.39
N ILE A 160 15.63 2.86 8.76
CA ILE A 160 14.44 3.30 9.49
C ILE A 160 13.18 3.03 8.68
N ILE A 161 13.18 3.39 7.39
CA ILE A 161 12.02 3.22 6.50
C ILE A 161 11.69 1.73 6.29
N ASN A 162 12.71 0.90 5.99
CA ASN A 162 12.46 -0.52 5.75
C ASN A 162 12.05 -1.25 7.04
N LEU A 163 12.58 -0.87 8.19
CA LEU A 163 12.09 -1.38 9.48
C LEU A 163 10.64 -0.95 9.75
N ALA A 164 10.27 0.29 9.41
CA ALA A 164 8.90 0.77 9.49
C ALA A 164 7.95 -0.02 8.58
N ASN A 165 8.41 -0.40 7.36
CA ASN A 165 7.66 -1.24 6.44
C ASN A 165 7.33 -2.62 7.06
N ILE A 166 8.29 -3.22 7.77
CA ILE A 166 8.09 -4.49 8.48
C ILE A 166 7.05 -4.31 9.61
N HIS A 167 7.16 -3.24 10.42
CA HIS A 167 6.17 -2.94 11.45
C HIS A 167 4.77 -2.74 10.86
N TYR A 168 4.66 -2.00 9.76
CA TYR A 168 3.39 -1.80 9.06
C TYR A 168 2.78 -3.12 8.56
N ALA A 169 3.59 -4.00 7.96
CA ALA A 169 3.14 -5.32 7.50
C ALA A 169 2.65 -6.22 8.66
N ARG A 170 3.16 -6.00 9.87
CA ARG A 170 2.75 -6.72 11.11
C ARG A 170 1.56 -6.08 11.82
N ASP A 171 0.98 -5.03 11.24
CA ASP A 171 -0.10 -4.26 11.87
C ASP A 171 0.32 -3.48 13.15
N GLU A 172 1.62 -3.28 13.32
CA GLU A 172 2.20 -2.49 14.40
C GLU A 172 2.23 -1.01 13.95
N ILE A 173 1.01 -0.43 13.82
CA ILE A 173 0.79 0.84 13.12
C ILE A 173 1.44 2.03 13.84
N ALA A 174 1.43 2.03 15.17
CA ALA A 174 2.00 3.14 15.95
C ALA A 174 3.53 3.18 15.81
N GLU A 175 4.18 2.04 15.84
CA GLU A 175 5.62 1.88 15.66
C GLU A 175 6.04 2.27 14.25
N ALA A 176 5.31 1.80 13.25
CA ALA A 176 5.54 2.17 11.85
C ALA A 176 5.41 3.68 11.63
N GLN A 177 4.34 4.30 12.13
CA GLN A 177 4.13 5.75 12.03
C GLN A 177 5.29 6.53 12.67
N ALA A 178 5.68 6.18 13.89
CA ALA A 178 6.78 6.86 14.59
C ALA A 178 8.12 6.77 13.81
N LEU A 179 8.39 5.63 13.19
CA LEU A 179 9.59 5.44 12.38
C LEU A 179 9.54 6.25 11.07
N TYR A 180 8.41 6.31 10.36
CA TYR A 180 8.30 7.16 9.17
C TYR A 180 8.41 8.65 9.51
N GLU A 181 7.78 9.11 10.60
CA GLU A 181 7.91 10.49 11.08
C GLU A 181 9.37 10.81 11.44
N ARG A 182 10.08 9.86 12.08
CA ARG A 182 11.52 9.99 12.35
C ARG A 182 12.34 10.06 11.07
N ALA A 183 12.03 9.21 10.07
CA ALA A 183 12.73 9.24 8.78
C ALA A 183 12.57 10.60 8.09
N ILE A 184 11.35 11.16 8.04
CA ILE A 184 11.05 12.47 7.48
C ILE A 184 11.76 13.59 8.25
N ALA A 185 11.85 13.50 9.58
CA ALA A 185 12.56 14.48 10.39
C ALA A 185 14.08 14.48 10.15
N LEU A 186 14.65 13.33 9.76
CA LEU A 186 16.07 13.19 9.44
C LEU A 186 16.38 13.57 7.99
N ASP A 187 15.52 13.21 7.07
CA ASP A 187 15.62 13.53 5.65
C ASP A 187 14.21 13.75 5.06
N ALA A 188 13.87 15.02 4.86
CA ALA A 188 12.57 15.40 4.32
C ALA A 188 12.44 15.14 2.81
N GLU A 189 13.52 14.79 2.11
CA GLU A 189 13.52 14.56 0.66
C GLU A 189 13.26 13.09 0.28
N VAL A 190 13.03 12.21 1.24
CA VAL A 190 12.74 10.80 1.00
C VAL A 190 11.24 10.61 0.75
N PHE A 191 10.85 10.52 -0.53
CA PHE A 191 9.44 10.40 -0.93
C PHE A 191 8.77 9.13 -0.39
N GLU A 192 9.51 8.04 -0.21
CA GLU A 192 9.03 6.75 0.31
C GLU A 192 8.44 6.89 1.72
N ALA A 193 9.09 7.67 2.59
CA ALA A 193 8.61 7.89 3.94
C ALA A 193 7.28 8.68 3.95
N HIS A 194 7.17 9.73 3.14
CA HIS A 194 5.93 10.49 2.98
C HIS A 194 4.80 9.63 2.41
N PHE A 195 5.10 8.84 1.37
CA PHE A 195 4.12 7.94 0.77
C PHE A 195 3.60 6.92 1.78
N ASN A 196 4.49 6.24 2.49
CA ASN A 196 4.14 5.21 3.47
C ASN A 196 3.40 5.79 4.69
N LEU A 197 3.77 6.99 5.15
CA LEU A 197 2.99 7.72 6.16
C LEU A 197 1.58 8.03 5.64
N GLY A 198 1.45 8.40 4.38
CA GLY A 198 0.16 8.60 3.70
C GLY A 198 -0.71 7.35 3.75
N ASN A 199 -0.12 6.17 3.52
CA ASN A 199 -0.82 4.88 3.61
C ASN A 199 -1.36 4.62 5.02
N ILE A 200 -0.54 4.80 6.05
CA ILE A 200 -0.97 4.68 7.46
C ILE A 200 -2.12 5.63 7.76
N LEU A 201 -1.98 6.90 7.41
CA LEU A 201 -3.02 7.90 7.68
C LEU A 201 -4.31 7.61 6.93
N HIS A 202 -4.23 7.06 5.72
CA HIS A 202 -5.39 6.59 4.98
C HIS A 202 -6.09 5.44 5.71
N ASP A 203 -5.34 4.43 6.15
CA ASP A 203 -5.88 3.26 6.85
C ASP A 203 -6.53 3.63 8.19
N LEU A 204 -6.00 4.66 8.85
CA LEU A 204 -6.61 5.25 10.05
C LEU A 204 -7.82 6.16 9.75
N GLY A 205 -8.24 6.32 8.49
CA GLY A 205 -9.32 7.20 8.09
C GLY A 205 -8.98 8.71 8.18
N ARG A 206 -7.71 9.04 8.44
CA ARG A 206 -7.21 10.42 8.54
C ARG A 206 -6.91 11.00 7.16
N TYR A 207 -7.93 11.05 6.30
CA TYR A 207 -7.76 11.36 4.87
C TYR A 207 -7.11 12.71 4.58
N THR A 208 -7.38 13.74 5.37
CA THR A 208 -6.73 15.06 5.20
C THR A 208 -5.21 14.96 5.36
N GLY A 209 -4.75 14.25 6.38
CA GLY A 209 -3.33 13.99 6.60
C GLY A 209 -2.72 13.12 5.52
N ALA A 210 -3.42 12.06 5.10
CA ALA A 210 -2.98 11.19 4.02
C ALA A 210 -2.77 11.96 2.71
N LEU A 211 -3.72 12.83 2.33
CA LEU A 211 -3.62 13.68 1.14
C LEU A 211 -2.44 14.68 1.21
N ALA A 212 -2.12 15.19 2.40
CA ALA A 212 -0.93 16.03 2.60
C ALA A 212 0.34 15.20 2.37
N ALA A 213 0.47 14.06 3.01
CA ALA A 213 1.63 13.18 2.89
C ALA A 213 1.84 12.67 1.45
N TYR A 214 0.78 12.27 0.73
CA TYR A 214 0.90 11.90 -0.69
C TYR A 214 1.28 13.08 -1.58
N ARG A 215 0.82 14.30 -1.26
CA ARG A 215 1.24 15.50 -1.99
C ARG A 215 2.72 15.76 -1.82
N ASP A 216 3.25 15.64 -0.60
CA ASP A 216 4.67 15.81 -0.32
C ASP A 216 5.50 14.74 -1.06
N ALA A 217 5.07 13.48 -1.04
CA ALA A 217 5.69 12.42 -1.82
C ALA A 217 5.71 12.72 -3.33
N LEU A 218 4.60 13.24 -3.88
CA LEU A 218 4.49 13.58 -5.31
C LEU A 218 5.25 14.86 -5.69
N GLN A 219 5.49 15.77 -4.76
CA GLN A 219 6.40 16.90 -4.99
C GLN A 219 7.84 16.43 -5.17
N LEU A 220 8.25 15.43 -4.40
CA LEU A 220 9.58 14.83 -4.46
C LEU A 220 9.74 13.86 -5.64
N ASN A 221 8.72 13.06 -5.93
CA ASN A 221 8.70 12.12 -7.06
C ASN A 221 7.37 12.18 -7.82
N PRO A 222 7.22 13.12 -8.78
CA PRO A 222 5.98 13.27 -9.56
C PRO A 222 5.66 12.07 -10.48
N ALA A 223 6.62 11.19 -10.70
CA ALA A 223 6.44 10.00 -11.55
C ALA A 223 6.08 8.74 -10.76
N TYR A 224 5.84 8.83 -9.45
CA TYR A 224 5.52 7.68 -8.64
C TYR A 224 4.03 7.30 -8.81
N ALA A 225 3.78 6.30 -9.65
CA ALA A 225 2.43 5.89 -10.05
C ALA A 225 1.54 5.52 -8.86
N ASP A 226 2.08 4.79 -7.87
CA ASP A 226 1.31 4.34 -6.71
C ASP A 226 0.83 5.51 -5.85
N ALA A 227 1.63 6.56 -5.69
CA ALA A 227 1.18 7.75 -4.97
C ALA A 227 0.01 8.45 -5.68
N HIS A 228 0.01 8.50 -7.01
CA HIS A 228 -1.16 8.99 -7.75
C HIS A 228 -2.38 8.11 -7.56
N PHE A 229 -2.21 6.79 -7.59
CA PHE A 229 -3.30 5.84 -7.36
C PHE A 229 -3.92 6.03 -5.96
N TYR A 230 -3.10 5.99 -4.90
CA TYR A 230 -3.61 6.10 -3.54
C TYR A 230 -4.14 7.50 -3.20
N MET A 231 -3.57 8.54 -3.79
CA MET A 231 -4.13 9.89 -3.69
C MET A 231 -5.51 9.97 -4.34
N ALA A 232 -5.70 9.38 -5.52
CA ALA A 232 -6.99 9.33 -6.19
C ALA A 232 -8.04 8.56 -5.37
N VAL A 233 -7.67 7.38 -4.85
CA VAL A 233 -8.54 6.57 -3.97
C VAL A 233 -8.94 7.36 -2.71
N THR A 234 -7.99 8.07 -2.10
CA THR A 234 -8.24 8.86 -0.89
C THR A 234 -9.16 10.05 -1.16
N LEU A 235 -8.99 10.71 -2.32
CA LEU A 235 -9.87 11.79 -2.77
C LEU A 235 -11.29 11.27 -3.05
N GLU A 236 -11.46 10.12 -3.68
CA GLU A 236 -12.77 9.50 -3.89
C GLU A 236 -13.45 9.17 -2.54
N LYS A 237 -12.73 8.57 -1.59
CA LYS A 237 -13.23 8.31 -0.24
C LYS A 237 -13.63 9.58 0.51
N SER A 238 -12.96 10.69 0.23
CA SER A 238 -13.26 12.00 0.82
C SER A 238 -14.38 12.76 0.08
N GLY A 239 -15.00 12.17 -0.95
CA GLY A 239 -16.03 12.81 -1.78
C GLY A 239 -15.49 13.86 -2.76
N ARG A 240 -14.16 13.96 -2.94
CA ARG A 240 -13.47 14.95 -3.79
C ARG A 240 -13.17 14.39 -5.17
N SER A 241 -14.16 13.76 -5.80
CA SER A 241 -14.01 13.04 -7.09
C SER A 241 -13.48 13.89 -8.23
N GLN A 242 -13.79 15.19 -8.26
CA GLN A 242 -13.27 16.08 -9.30
C GLN A 242 -11.74 16.19 -9.24
N GLU A 243 -11.19 16.26 -8.05
CA GLU A 243 -9.75 16.33 -7.84
C GLU A 243 -9.08 14.98 -8.08
N ALA A 244 -9.77 13.87 -7.82
CA ALA A 244 -9.25 12.53 -8.08
C ALA A 244 -8.96 12.27 -9.56
N ARG A 245 -9.73 12.88 -10.50
CA ARG A 245 -9.60 12.64 -11.94
C ARG A 245 -8.20 12.88 -12.49
N GLN A 246 -7.53 13.94 -12.04
CA GLN A 246 -6.17 14.25 -12.50
C GLN A 246 -5.17 13.16 -12.07
N HIS A 247 -5.34 12.59 -10.88
CA HIS A 247 -4.48 11.55 -10.36
C HIS A 247 -4.77 10.20 -11.03
N TRP A 248 -6.03 9.88 -11.33
CA TRP A 248 -6.38 8.73 -12.15
C TRP A 248 -5.75 8.80 -13.54
N ARG A 249 -5.78 9.96 -14.19
CA ARG A 249 -5.11 10.19 -15.50
C ARG A 249 -3.59 10.08 -15.40
N ALA A 250 -3.00 10.59 -14.31
CA ALA A 250 -1.56 10.45 -14.07
C ALA A 250 -1.17 8.99 -13.91
N TYR A 251 -1.89 8.22 -13.10
CA TYR A 251 -1.66 6.79 -12.92
C TYR A 251 -1.72 6.03 -14.26
N GLN A 252 -2.72 6.27 -15.10
CA GLN A 252 -2.83 5.65 -16.43
C GLN A 252 -1.62 5.89 -17.31
N ARG A 253 -1.07 7.11 -17.28
CA ARG A 253 0.12 7.46 -18.08
C ARG A 253 1.39 6.81 -17.54
N LEU A 254 1.53 6.76 -16.22
CA LEU A 254 2.74 6.25 -15.55
C LEU A 254 2.77 4.73 -15.48
N ALA A 255 1.61 4.09 -15.37
CA ALA A 255 1.45 2.65 -15.27
C ALA A 255 0.46 2.12 -16.33
N PRO A 256 0.75 2.21 -17.65
CA PRO A 256 -0.19 1.83 -18.71
C PRO A 256 -0.57 0.35 -18.69
N ASN A 257 0.26 -0.50 -18.12
CA ASN A 257 0.03 -1.93 -17.90
C ASN A 257 -0.22 -2.25 -16.42
N GLY A 258 -0.47 -1.23 -15.60
CA GLY A 258 -0.72 -1.38 -14.18
C GLY A 258 -2.02 -2.14 -13.89
N GLU A 259 -2.04 -2.81 -12.74
CA GLU A 259 -3.17 -3.62 -12.27
C GLU A 259 -4.51 -2.87 -12.30
N TRP A 260 -4.49 -1.56 -12.04
CA TRP A 260 -5.68 -0.72 -11.87
C TRP A 260 -5.97 0.21 -13.06
N VAL A 261 -5.29 0.03 -14.21
CA VAL A 261 -5.40 0.94 -15.34
C VAL A 261 -6.84 1.02 -15.90
N ASN A 262 -7.56 -0.10 -15.96
CA ASN A 262 -8.93 -0.12 -16.44
C ASN A 262 -9.89 0.60 -15.49
N LEU A 263 -9.70 0.40 -14.18
CA LEU A 263 -10.43 1.13 -13.17
C LEU A 263 -10.14 2.64 -13.25
N ALA A 264 -8.88 3.01 -13.39
CA ALA A 264 -8.47 4.39 -13.51
C ALA A 264 -9.10 5.10 -14.72
N LYS A 265 -9.31 4.39 -15.84
CA LYS A 265 -10.04 4.90 -17.01
C LYS A 265 -11.48 5.27 -16.65
N GLU A 266 -12.20 4.39 -15.97
CA GLU A 266 -13.59 4.63 -15.58
C GLU A 266 -13.75 5.81 -14.61
N PHE A 267 -12.76 6.02 -13.72
CA PHE A 267 -12.80 7.10 -12.73
C PHE A 267 -12.24 8.42 -13.23
N SER A 268 -11.57 8.45 -14.39
CA SER A 268 -11.01 9.66 -15.00
C SER A 268 -11.99 10.39 -15.94
N GLU A 269 -13.08 9.73 -16.32
CA GLU A 269 -14.17 10.29 -17.10
C GLU A 269 -15.13 11.09 -16.19
#